data_c6b6b2e21c7766bc55614a8f33e2e943
#
_entry.id   c6b6b2e21c7766bc55614a8f33e2e943
#
_cell.length_a   1.000
_cell.length_b   1.000
_cell.length_c   1.000
_cell.angle_alpha   90.00
_cell.angle_beta   90.00
_cell.angle_gamma   90.00
#
_symmetry.space_group_name_H-M   'P 1'
#
loop_
_entity.id
_entity.type
_entity.pdbx_description
1 polymer ?
#
loop_
_entity_poly.entity_id
_entity_poly.type
_entity_poly.pdbx_seq_one_letter_code
_entity_poly.pdbx_strand_id
1 'polypeptide(L)'
;MHMSSTDLVYIQRIIVACVRDNPGRLSRSGLAKLLVGSRALEMKKWEGNRWNNRLHGMSRKSVTVDVDILIQQGYLALDSHEKVMLGEISKESGVAGNSKPST
;
A
#
# COMPACT_ATOMS: atom_id res chain seq x y z
N MET A 1 -13.02 21.49 5.02
CA MET A 1 -12.37 21.16 4.59
C MET A 1 -12.66 20.32 3.72
N HIS A 2 -12.47 20.27 2.93
CA HIS A 2 -12.83 19.47 2.10
C HIS A 2 -12.22 18.24 2.13
N MET A 3 -12.83 17.24 1.78
CA MET A 3 -12.25 15.99 1.72
C MET A 3 -11.99 15.67 0.31
N SER A 4 -10.91 15.10 0.07
CA SER A 4 -10.59 14.71 -1.27
C SER A 4 -9.71 13.50 -1.17
N SER A 5 -9.34 12.94 -2.28
CA SER A 5 -8.49 11.79 -2.24
C SER A 5 -7.17 12.12 -1.60
N THR A 6 -6.82 13.39 -1.60
CA THR A 6 -5.59 13.78 -0.96
C THR A 6 -5.74 13.83 0.54
N ASP A 7 -6.95 13.61 1.02
CA ASP A 7 -7.17 13.63 2.44
C ASP A 7 -6.90 12.30 3.10
N LEU A 8 -6.31 11.37 2.39
CA LEU A 8 -5.81 10.18 3.05
C LEU A 8 -4.84 10.58 4.13
N VAL A 9 -4.96 9.94 5.28
CA VAL A 9 -4.02 10.24 6.34
C VAL A 9 -2.63 9.80 5.94
N TYR A 10 -1.64 10.38 6.61
CA TYR A 10 -0.24 10.14 6.28
C TYR A 10 0.09 8.64 6.16
N ILE A 11 -0.39 7.85 7.12
CA ILE A 11 -0.10 6.43 7.14
C ILE A 11 -0.64 5.74 5.90
N GLN A 12 -1.85 6.11 5.51
CA GLN A 12 -2.46 5.51 4.33
C GLN A 12 -1.72 5.90 3.06
N ARG A 13 -1.22 7.13 3.00
CA ARG A 13 -0.43 7.56 1.85
C ARG A 13 0.87 6.78 1.74
N ILE A 14 1.49 6.48 2.87
CA ILE A 14 2.71 5.68 2.87
C ILE A 14 2.40 4.27 2.35
N ILE A 15 1.29 3.70 2.79
CA ILE A 15 0.90 2.37 2.36
C ILE A 15 0.69 2.33 0.85
N VAL A 16 -0.06 3.30 0.32
CA VAL A 16 -0.32 3.34 -1.12
C VAL A 16 0.97 3.53 -1.91
N ALA A 17 1.84 4.41 -1.44
CA ALA A 17 3.11 4.64 -2.13
C ALA A 17 3.99 3.39 -2.13
N CYS A 18 3.99 2.66 -1.04
CA CYS A 18 4.75 1.41 -0.96
C CYS A 18 4.23 0.40 -1.98
N VAL A 19 2.92 0.28 -2.11
CA VAL A 19 2.34 -0.64 -3.07
C VAL A 19 2.63 -0.18 -4.50
N ARG A 20 2.60 1.12 -4.73
CA ARG A 20 2.92 1.65 -6.06
C ARG A 20 4.32 1.24 -6.49
N ASP A 21 5.26 1.26 -5.55
CA ASP A 21 6.63 0.85 -5.84
C ASP A 21 6.77 -0.66 -5.99
N ASN A 22 5.88 -1.42 -5.36
CA ASN A 22 6.01 -2.88 -5.29
C ASN A 22 4.69 -3.57 -5.60
N PRO A 23 4.10 -3.30 -6.76
CA PRO A 23 2.78 -3.83 -7.06
C PRO A 23 2.79 -5.36 -7.16
N GLY A 24 1.86 -5.98 -6.45
CA GLY A 24 1.69 -7.43 -6.55
C GLY A 24 2.79 -8.24 -5.93
N ARG A 25 3.63 -7.63 -5.09
CA ARG A 25 4.76 -8.35 -4.51
C ARG A 25 4.55 -8.75 -3.05
N LEU A 26 3.61 -8.14 -2.37
CA LEU A 26 3.40 -8.39 -0.96
C LEU A 26 1.94 -8.70 -0.71
N SER A 27 1.70 -9.65 0.18
CA SER A 27 0.35 -9.89 0.68
C SER A 27 0.03 -8.80 1.70
N ARG A 28 -1.21 -8.78 2.18
CA ARG A 28 -1.59 -7.82 3.20
C ARG A 28 -0.69 -7.93 4.42
N SER A 29 -0.46 -9.14 4.89
CA SER A 29 0.36 -9.30 6.07
C SER A 29 1.83 -9.01 5.78
N GLY A 30 2.30 -9.36 4.59
CA GLY A 30 3.68 -9.05 4.21
C GLY A 30 3.91 -7.55 4.12
N LEU A 31 2.94 -6.83 3.59
CA LEU A 31 3.01 -5.37 3.52
C LEU A 31 3.10 -4.77 4.92
N ALA A 32 2.26 -5.24 5.84
CA ALA A 32 2.31 -4.74 7.19
C ALA A 32 3.65 -5.05 7.86
N LYS A 33 4.16 -6.27 7.65
CA LYS A 33 5.45 -6.65 8.21
C LYS A 33 6.57 -5.77 7.70
N LEU A 34 6.56 -5.49 6.40
CA LEU A 34 7.59 -4.63 5.82
C LEU A 34 7.56 -3.25 6.45
N LEU A 35 6.40 -2.66 6.51
CA LEU A 35 6.29 -1.27 6.97
C LEU A 35 6.57 -1.11 8.46
N VAL A 36 6.24 -2.10 9.28
CA VAL A 36 6.55 -1.98 10.71
C VAL A 36 7.93 -2.54 11.06
N GLY A 37 8.61 -3.16 10.11
CA GLY A 37 9.96 -3.62 10.34
C GLY A 37 10.04 -4.98 11.02
N SER A 38 9.23 -5.93 10.58
CA SER A 38 9.24 -7.26 11.16
C SER A 38 10.56 -7.98 10.93
N ARG A 39 10.96 -8.76 11.90
CA ARG A 39 12.15 -9.59 11.78
C ARG A 39 11.83 -11.00 11.32
N ALA A 40 10.61 -11.24 10.87
CA ALA A 40 10.24 -12.55 10.37
C ALA A 40 11.20 -12.96 9.26
N LEU A 41 11.50 -14.24 9.21
CA LEU A 41 12.45 -14.75 8.25
C LEU A 41 12.07 -14.45 6.82
N GLU A 42 10.80 -14.50 6.51
CA GLU A 42 10.32 -14.22 5.15
C GLU A 42 10.57 -12.80 4.73
N MET A 43 10.84 -11.90 5.68
CA MET A 43 11.07 -10.49 5.38
C MET A 43 12.54 -10.15 5.23
N LYS A 44 13.40 -11.14 5.35
CA LYS A 44 14.82 -10.86 5.33
C LYS A 44 15.28 -10.22 4.04
N LYS A 45 14.72 -10.64 2.93
CA LYS A 45 15.08 -10.07 1.63
C LYS A 45 14.68 -8.62 1.47
N TRP A 46 13.86 -8.11 2.39
CA TRP A 46 13.40 -6.73 2.33
C TRP A 46 14.19 -5.81 3.24
N GLU A 47 15.21 -6.31 3.93
CA GLU A 47 15.89 -5.51 4.94
C GLU A 47 16.46 -4.20 4.42
N GLY A 48 16.93 -4.19 3.20
CA GLY A 48 17.50 -2.97 2.63
C GLY A 48 16.50 -2.14 1.85
N ASN A 49 15.24 -2.53 1.88
CA ASN A 49 14.23 -1.84 1.09
C ASN A 49 13.89 -0.50 1.73
N ARG A 50 13.66 0.51 0.90
CA ARG A 50 13.38 1.86 1.38
C ARG A 50 12.11 1.93 2.23
N TRP A 51 11.21 0.98 2.08
CA TRP A 51 9.95 0.99 2.82
C TRP A 51 10.02 0.22 4.12
N ASN A 52 11.11 -0.51 4.33
CA ASN A 52 11.25 -1.29 5.53
C ASN A 52 11.27 -0.37 6.74
N ASN A 53 10.42 -0.68 7.71
CA ASN A 53 10.41 0.07 8.97
C ASN A 53 9.91 1.51 8.87
N ARG A 54 9.26 1.87 7.77
CA ARG A 54 8.77 3.24 7.59
C ARG A 54 7.67 3.59 8.59
N LEU A 55 6.93 2.61 9.07
CA LEU A 55 5.87 2.83 10.04
C LEU A 55 6.19 2.07 11.34
N HIS A 56 7.44 2.15 11.77
CA HIS A 56 7.92 1.32 12.87
C HIS A 56 7.22 1.59 14.20
N GLY A 57 6.53 2.65 14.35
CA GLY A 57 5.81 2.90 15.60
C GLY A 57 4.44 2.28 15.64
N MET A 58 4.01 1.60 14.59
CA MET A 58 2.68 1.04 14.52
C MET A 58 2.71 -0.47 14.64
N SER A 59 1.57 -1.04 15.02
CA SER A 59 1.46 -2.49 15.07
C SER A 59 1.10 -3.02 13.69
N ARG A 60 1.42 -4.28 13.45
CA ARG A 60 1.04 -4.93 12.20
C ARG A 60 -0.47 -4.94 12.03
N LYS A 61 -1.17 -5.17 13.13
CA LYS A 61 -2.63 -5.19 13.08
C LYS A 61 -3.18 -3.86 12.61
N SER A 62 -2.65 -2.78 13.13
CA SER A 62 -3.09 -1.45 12.78
C SER A 62 -2.87 -1.16 11.30
N VAL A 63 -1.70 -1.53 10.79
CA VAL A 63 -1.39 -1.32 9.39
C VAL A 63 -2.30 -2.19 8.52
N THR A 64 -2.55 -3.42 8.92
CA THR A 64 -3.42 -4.30 8.15
C THR A 64 -4.84 -3.75 8.07
N VAL A 65 -5.33 -3.17 9.16
CA VAL A 65 -6.65 -2.54 9.15
C VAL A 65 -6.68 -1.41 8.13
N ASP A 66 -5.64 -0.59 8.09
CA ASP A 66 -5.60 0.49 7.11
C ASP A 66 -5.51 -0.05 5.68
N VAL A 67 -4.77 -1.13 5.47
CA VAL A 67 -4.72 -1.75 4.15
C VAL A 67 -6.12 -2.21 3.74
N ASP A 68 -6.85 -2.84 4.65
CA ASP A 68 -8.19 -3.32 4.34
C ASP A 68 -9.14 -2.17 4.02
N ILE A 69 -9.02 -1.08 4.75
CA ILE A 69 -9.82 0.09 4.47
C ILE A 69 -9.52 0.62 3.07
N LEU A 70 -8.26 0.68 2.72
CA LEU A 70 -7.86 1.17 1.39
C LEU A 70 -8.36 0.24 0.29
N ILE A 71 -8.36 -1.06 0.52
CA ILE A 71 -8.91 -2.00 -0.44
C ILE A 71 -10.40 -1.74 -0.61
N GLN A 72 -11.10 -1.58 0.49
CA GLN A 72 -12.54 -1.39 0.45
C GLN A 72 -12.90 -0.09 -0.27
N GLN A 73 -12.07 0.92 -0.14
CA GLN A 73 -12.33 2.21 -0.75
C GLN A 73 -11.83 2.32 -2.19
N GLY A 74 -11.16 1.30 -2.69
CA GLY A 74 -10.73 1.32 -4.10
C GLY A 74 -9.34 1.86 -4.34
N TYR A 75 -8.62 2.24 -3.32
CA TYR A 75 -7.23 2.70 -3.49
C TYR A 75 -6.27 1.55 -3.69
N LEU A 76 -6.57 0.39 -3.11
CA LEU A 76 -5.79 -0.82 -3.28
C LEU A 76 -6.71 -1.95 -3.70
N ALA A 77 -6.11 -3.02 -4.19
CA ALA A 77 -6.84 -4.22 -4.60
C ALA A 77 -5.96 -5.42 -4.36
N LEU A 78 -6.54 -6.59 -4.40
CA LEU A 78 -5.78 -7.84 -4.31
C LEU A 78 -5.81 -8.50 -5.66
N ASP A 79 -4.66 -9.06 -6.07
CA ASP A 79 -4.62 -9.79 -7.33
C ASP A 79 -5.05 -11.24 -7.09
N SER A 80 -4.96 -12.07 -8.11
CA SER A 80 -5.41 -13.46 -8.01
C SER A 80 -4.60 -14.27 -7.01
N HIS A 81 -3.45 -13.79 -6.59
CA HIS A 81 -2.62 -14.46 -5.59
C HIS A 81 -2.70 -13.78 -4.25
N GLU A 82 -3.69 -12.90 -4.08
CA GLU A 82 -3.88 -12.17 -2.83
C GLU A 82 -2.73 -11.23 -2.49
N LYS A 83 -2.03 -10.78 -3.52
CA LYS A 83 -1.00 -9.77 -3.33
C LYS A 83 -1.62 -8.39 -3.54
N VAL A 84 -1.11 -7.41 -2.81
CA VAL A 84 -1.68 -6.07 -2.83
C VAL A 84 -1.16 -5.29 -4.03
N MET A 85 -2.07 -4.65 -4.73
CA MET A 85 -1.71 -3.81 -5.86
C MET A 85 -2.60 -2.58 -5.85
N LEU A 86 -2.34 -1.64 -6.72
CA LEU A 86 -3.15 -0.41 -6.76
C LEU A 86 -4.55 -0.73 -7.24
N GLY A 87 -5.52 -0.11 -6.58
CA GLY A 87 -6.90 -0.24 -6.99
C GLY A 87 -7.24 0.77 -8.08
N GLU A 88 -8.49 0.75 -8.51
CA GLU A 88 -8.92 1.60 -9.61
C GLU A 88 -8.72 3.09 -9.33
N ILE A 89 -9.04 3.52 -8.13
CA ILE A 89 -8.91 4.93 -7.81
C ILE A 89 -7.47 5.38 -7.87
N SER A 90 -6.57 4.58 -7.30
CA SER A 90 -5.16 4.92 -7.30
C SER A 90 -4.56 4.88 -8.70
N LYS A 91 -5.01 3.93 -9.50
CA LYS A 91 -4.53 3.87 -10.88
C LYS A 91 -4.93 5.11 -11.66
N GLU A 92 -6.16 5.51 -11.50
CA GLU A 92 -6.64 6.70 -12.21
C GLU A 92 -5.88 7.93 -11.78
N SER A 93 -5.67 8.07 -10.47
CA SER A 93 -4.92 9.20 -9.99
C SER A 93 -3.49 9.16 -10.48
N GLY A 94 -2.92 7.98 -10.47
CA GLY A 94 -1.52 7.85 -10.81
C GLY A 94 -1.25 8.09 -12.27
N VAL A 95 -2.26 7.91 -13.11
CA VAL A 95 -2.02 8.13 -14.52
C VAL A 95 -2.79 9.30 -15.03
N ALA A 96 -3.21 10.14 -14.13
CA ALA A 96 -3.93 11.31 -14.56
C ALA A 96 -3.25 11.95 -15.72
N GLY A 97 -2.07 11.79 -15.74
CA GLY A 97 -1.37 12.28 -16.85
C GLY A 97 -1.55 11.45 -18.04
N ASN A 98 -1.94 10.40 -17.95
CA ASN A 98 -1.95 9.61 -19.02
C ASN A 98 -3.03 9.14 -19.42
N SER A 99 -3.38 9.15 -19.24
CA SER A 99 -4.17 8.80 -19.80
C SER A 99 -4.77 8.31 -20.51
N LYS A 100 -5.04 8.19 -20.68
CA LYS A 100 -5.55 7.78 -21.26
C LYS A 100 -6.02 7.35 -21.75
N PRO A 101 -6.25 7.26 -22.13
CA PRO A 101 -6.78 6.82 -22.63
C PRO A 101 -7.38 6.27 -22.90
N SER A 102 -7.72 6.37 -22.94
CA SER A 102 -8.27 5.94 -23.30
C SER A 102 -8.60 5.52 -23.60
N THR A 103 -8.69 5.58 -23.64
CA THR A 103 -9.07 5.24 -24.02
C THR A 103 -9.23 4.98 -24.25
#